data_85ac99c793334e32959fc124a1580401
#
_entry.id   85ac99c793334e32959fc124a1580401
#
_cell.length_a   1.000
_cell.length_b   1.000
_cell.length_c   1.000
_cell.angle_alpha   90.00
_cell.angle_beta   90.00
_cell.angle_gamma   90.00
#
_symmetry.space_group_name_H-M   'P 1'
#
loop_
_entity.id
_entity.type
_entity.pdbx_description
1 polymer ?
#
loop_
_entity_poly.entity_id
_entity_poly.type
_entity_poly.pdbx_seq_one_letter_code
_entity_poly.pdbx_strand_id
1 'polypeptide(L)'
;MEHYPNSYYFNSINRSLVKHETLNGDYHCDVCVIGGGFSGLSTAIEAAKLDLSVILIEKNKIAWGASGRNGGQIFPDVSWGIDKIESKYGYDLARKIWDISINGVNLIDERIKEFDIDCDKKSGGILAATNSRKFKEFEEEKKYLSKK
;
A
#
# COMPACT_ATOMS: atom_id res chain seq x y z
N MET A 1 -14.56 20.84 -8.67
CA MET A 1 -13.48 19.86 -8.37
C MET A 1 -13.01 20.11 -6.96
N GLU A 2 -13.11 19.13 -6.10
CA GLU A 2 -12.64 19.26 -4.72
C GLU A 2 -11.11 19.40 -4.69
N HIS A 3 -10.62 20.27 -3.81
CA HIS A 3 -9.19 20.40 -3.55
C HIS A 3 -8.70 19.21 -2.71
N TYR A 4 -7.41 18.89 -2.79
CA TYR A 4 -6.82 17.96 -1.85
C TYR A 4 -7.02 18.47 -0.42
N PRO A 5 -7.20 17.55 0.56
CA PRO A 5 -7.23 17.93 1.96
C PRO A 5 -5.93 18.65 2.33
N ASN A 6 -6.01 19.69 3.16
CA ASN A 6 -4.83 20.34 3.71
C ASN A 6 -4.16 19.39 4.71
N SER A 7 -3.17 18.65 4.26
CA SER A 7 -2.42 17.67 5.05
C SER A 7 -0.92 17.87 4.87
N TYR A 8 -0.14 17.38 5.82
CA TYR A 8 1.32 17.38 5.73
C TYR A 8 1.78 16.74 4.41
N TYR A 9 1.26 15.58 4.08
CA TYR A 9 1.67 14.84 2.87
C TYR A 9 1.38 15.59 1.59
N PHE A 10 0.19 16.20 1.48
CA PHE A 10 -0.12 17.01 0.31
C PHE A 10 0.81 18.24 0.22
N ASN A 11 1.06 18.92 1.34
CA ASN A 11 1.91 20.11 1.36
C ASN A 11 3.40 19.80 1.15
N SER A 12 3.83 18.55 1.36
CA SER A 12 5.21 18.12 1.14
C SER A 12 5.49 17.69 -0.31
N ILE A 13 4.46 17.55 -1.15
CA ILE A 13 4.64 17.18 -2.56
C ILE A 13 5.27 18.37 -3.32
N ASN A 14 6.47 18.17 -3.83
CA ASN A 14 7.23 19.17 -4.56
C ASN A 14 7.12 19.02 -6.10
N ARG A 15 6.01 18.44 -6.59
CA ARG A 15 5.80 18.20 -8.02
C ARG A 15 4.51 18.82 -8.51
N SER A 16 4.49 19.20 -9.78
CA SER A 16 3.25 19.56 -10.47
C SER A 16 2.36 18.33 -10.56
N LEU A 17 1.18 18.40 -9.97
CA LEU A 17 0.21 17.33 -10.07
C LEU A 17 -0.33 17.25 -11.50
N VAL A 18 -0.40 16.04 -12.02
CA VAL A 18 -1.01 15.77 -13.33
C VAL A 18 -2.50 16.11 -13.27
N LYS A 19 -2.95 16.93 -14.22
CA LYS A 19 -4.37 17.20 -14.41
C LYS A 19 -4.94 16.14 -15.34
N HIS A 20 -5.93 15.43 -14.86
CA HIS A 20 -6.71 14.50 -15.67
C HIS A 20 -7.99 15.18 -16.13
N GLU A 21 -8.41 14.91 -17.35
CA GLU A 21 -9.68 15.39 -17.89
C GLU A 21 -10.85 14.65 -17.26
N THR A 22 -12.00 15.30 -17.22
CA THR A 22 -13.25 14.65 -16.82
C THR A 22 -13.69 13.73 -17.95
N LEU A 23 -14.01 12.49 -17.61
CA LEU A 23 -14.53 11.52 -18.56
C LEU A 23 -15.86 12.06 -19.13
N ASN A 24 -15.94 12.12 -20.45
CA ASN A 24 -17.14 12.61 -21.16
C ASN A 24 -17.36 11.74 -22.40
N GLY A 25 -18.53 11.12 -22.49
CA GLY A 25 -18.90 10.22 -23.58
C GLY A 25 -18.73 8.74 -23.25
N ASP A 26 -18.81 7.90 -24.28
CA ASP A 26 -18.73 6.44 -24.19
C ASP A 26 -17.32 5.97 -24.57
N TYR A 27 -16.76 5.12 -23.75
CA TYR A 27 -15.43 4.55 -23.93
C TYR A 27 -15.46 3.03 -23.82
N HIS A 28 -14.59 2.37 -24.54
CA HIS A 28 -14.37 0.93 -24.48
C HIS A 28 -12.99 0.63 -23.95
N CYS A 29 -12.88 -0.34 -23.05
CA CYS A 29 -11.62 -0.81 -22.51
C CYS A 29 -11.77 -2.26 -22.02
N ASP A 30 -10.65 -2.97 -21.88
CA ASP A 30 -10.65 -4.33 -21.34
C ASP A 30 -10.90 -4.31 -19.83
N VAL A 31 -10.37 -3.30 -19.13
CA VAL A 31 -10.49 -3.15 -17.67
C VAL A 31 -10.87 -1.73 -17.30
N CYS A 32 -12.00 -1.57 -16.62
CA CYS A 32 -12.39 -0.30 -16.00
C CYS A 32 -12.17 -0.37 -14.49
N VAL A 33 -11.27 0.46 -13.96
CA VAL A 33 -10.95 0.54 -12.53
C VAL A 33 -11.65 1.74 -11.93
N ILE A 34 -12.46 1.53 -10.88
CA ILE A 34 -13.17 2.59 -10.18
C ILE A 34 -12.47 2.90 -8.85
N GLY A 35 -11.90 4.09 -8.76
CA GLY A 35 -11.19 4.60 -7.59
C GLY A 35 -9.66 4.64 -7.77
N GLY A 36 -9.07 5.81 -7.54
CA GLY A 36 -7.64 6.11 -7.69
C GLY A 36 -6.85 6.00 -6.38
N GLY A 37 -7.20 5.05 -5.50
CA GLY A 37 -6.40 4.71 -4.31
C GLY A 37 -5.36 3.62 -4.59
N PHE A 38 -4.69 3.10 -3.55
CA PHE A 38 -3.65 2.07 -3.68
C PHE A 38 -4.10 0.85 -4.49
N SER A 39 -5.27 0.29 -4.15
CA SER A 39 -5.77 -0.91 -4.84
C SER A 39 -6.08 -0.63 -6.31
N GLY A 40 -6.77 0.49 -6.60
CA GLY A 40 -7.12 0.83 -7.98
C GLY A 40 -5.90 1.12 -8.83
N LEU A 41 -4.96 1.92 -8.35
CA LEU A 41 -3.70 2.19 -9.06
C LEU A 41 -2.90 0.92 -9.28
N SER A 42 -2.80 0.07 -8.26
CA SER A 42 -2.09 -1.21 -8.36
C SER A 42 -2.73 -2.12 -9.42
N THR A 43 -4.05 -2.24 -9.41
CA THR A 43 -4.79 -3.02 -10.40
C THR A 43 -4.60 -2.47 -11.81
N ALA A 44 -4.68 -1.15 -11.97
CA ALA A 44 -4.51 -0.52 -13.27
C ALA A 44 -3.11 -0.72 -13.85
N ILE A 45 -2.06 -0.61 -13.02
CA ILE A 45 -0.67 -0.84 -13.42
C ILE A 45 -0.48 -2.30 -13.86
N GLU A 46 -0.93 -3.26 -13.06
CA GLU A 46 -0.75 -4.68 -13.39
C GLU A 46 -1.55 -5.09 -14.64
N ALA A 47 -2.76 -4.57 -14.81
CA ALA A 47 -3.54 -4.82 -16.02
C ALA A 47 -2.86 -4.22 -17.27
N ALA A 48 -2.32 -3.01 -17.16
CA ALA A 48 -1.56 -2.39 -18.25
C ALA A 48 -0.27 -3.16 -18.60
N LYS A 49 0.41 -3.75 -17.62
CA LYS A 49 1.57 -4.63 -17.85
C LYS A 49 1.23 -5.93 -18.59
N LEU A 50 -0.04 -6.29 -18.62
CA LEU A 50 -0.59 -7.41 -19.40
C LEU A 50 -1.09 -6.99 -20.81
N ASP A 51 -0.71 -5.82 -21.29
CA ASP A 51 -1.13 -5.21 -22.55
C ASP A 51 -2.66 -5.02 -22.67
N LEU A 52 -3.38 -4.96 -21.55
CA LEU A 52 -4.80 -4.64 -21.52
C LEU A 52 -5.03 -3.14 -21.62
N SER A 53 -6.06 -2.72 -22.33
CA SER A 53 -6.53 -1.34 -22.32
C SER A 53 -7.23 -1.03 -21.01
N VAL A 54 -6.76 -0.01 -20.28
CA VAL A 54 -7.23 0.30 -18.94
C VAL A 54 -7.75 1.73 -18.85
N ILE A 55 -8.95 1.89 -18.27
CA ILE A 55 -9.47 3.19 -17.87
C ILE A 55 -9.62 3.20 -16.35
N LEU A 56 -8.96 4.15 -15.68
CA LEU A 56 -9.14 4.38 -14.25
C LEU A 56 -9.98 5.64 -14.04
N ILE A 57 -11.06 5.49 -13.29
CA ILE A 57 -12.00 6.58 -12.97
C ILE A 57 -11.89 6.91 -11.49
N GLU A 58 -11.64 8.18 -11.17
CA GLU A 58 -11.59 8.70 -9.80
C GLU A 58 -12.56 9.87 -9.65
N LYS A 59 -13.38 9.83 -8.60
CA LYS A 59 -14.39 10.85 -8.34
C LYS A 59 -13.76 12.21 -8.01
N ASN A 60 -12.68 12.21 -7.26
CA ASN A 60 -12.02 13.42 -6.79
C ASN A 60 -10.68 13.60 -7.51
N LYS A 61 -9.61 13.17 -6.85
CA LYS A 61 -8.23 13.19 -7.33
C LYS A 61 -7.52 11.90 -6.92
N ILE A 62 -6.50 11.51 -7.65
CA ILE A 62 -5.70 10.34 -7.32
C ILE A 62 -5.20 10.45 -5.88
N ALA A 63 -5.36 9.37 -5.11
CA ALA A 63 -5.00 9.27 -3.69
C ALA A 63 -5.69 10.30 -2.77
N TRP A 64 -6.81 10.91 -3.17
CA TRP A 64 -7.53 11.87 -2.34
C TRP A 64 -8.05 11.28 -1.02
N GLY A 65 -8.38 10.01 -1.00
CA GLY A 65 -8.89 9.29 0.16
C GLY A 65 -7.79 8.86 1.15
N ALA A 66 -8.01 7.73 1.82
CA ALA A 66 -7.10 7.17 2.82
C ALA A 66 -5.69 6.88 2.27
N SER A 67 -5.57 6.56 0.99
CA SER A 67 -4.29 6.28 0.34
C SER A 67 -3.32 7.46 0.35
N GLY A 68 -3.80 8.68 0.37
CA GLY A 68 -2.96 9.89 0.49
C GLY A 68 -2.96 10.51 1.89
N ARG A 69 -3.53 9.83 2.88
CA ARG A 69 -3.71 10.36 4.26
C ARG A 69 -3.33 9.35 5.34
N ASN A 70 -2.53 8.36 5.00
CA ASN A 70 -1.98 7.38 5.96
C ASN A 70 -0.61 7.83 6.48
N GLY A 71 -0.06 7.08 7.43
CA GLY A 71 1.24 7.41 8.04
C GLY A 71 2.46 7.04 7.19
N GLY A 72 2.28 6.45 6.01
CA GLY A 72 3.37 6.07 5.11
C GLY A 72 4.23 4.90 5.57
N GLN A 73 3.81 4.16 6.62
CA GLN A 73 4.55 3.00 7.08
C GLN A 73 4.38 1.83 6.10
N ILE A 74 5.51 1.19 5.78
CA ILE A 74 5.57 0.02 4.91
C ILE A 74 6.19 -1.12 5.73
N PHE A 75 5.34 -2.04 6.22
CA PHE A 75 5.76 -3.21 6.98
C PHE A 75 5.09 -4.47 6.44
N PRO A 76 5.82 -5.60 6.42
CA PRO A 76 5.19 -6.90 6.16
C PRO A 76 4.42 -7.31 7.41
N ASP A 77 3.13 -7.08 7.41
CA ASP A 77 2.25 -7.43 8.53
C ASP A 77 0.82 -7.72 8.06
N VAL A 78 0.06 -8.35 8.93
CA VAL A 78 -1.36 -8.58 8.78
C VAL A 78 -2.07 -8.16 10.08
N SER A 79 -3.12 -7.36 9.94
CA SER A 79 -3.83 -6.71 11.06
C SER A 79 -4.25 -7.64 12.18
N TRP A 80 -4.43 -8.92 11.90
CA TRP A 80 -4.86 -9.91 12.88
C TRP A 80 -3.71 -10.58 13.65
N GLY A 81 -2.49 -10.38 13.19
CA GLY A 81 -1.28 -11.08 13.65
C GLY A 81 -1.12 -12.46 13.01
N ILE A 82 0.08 -12.75 12.54
CA ILE A 82 0.37 -14.01 11.84
C ILE A 82 0.28 -15.23 12.75
N ASP A 83 0.63 -15.06 14.02
CA ASP A 83 0.51 -16.06 15.09
C ASP A 83 -0.93 -16.57 15.28
N LYS A 84 -1.89 -15.66 15.26
CA LYS A 84 -3.31 -15.99 15.37
C LYS A 84 -3.83 -16.69 14.12
N ILE A 85 -3.37 -16.28 12.95
CA ILE A 85 -3.72 -16.94 11.70
C ILE A 85 -3.18 -18.36 11.71
N GLU A 86 -1.92 -18.57 12.11
CA GLU A 86 -1.30 -19.88 12.21
C GLU A 86 -2.05 -20.78 13.21
N SER A 87 -2.37 -20.25 14.40
CA SER A 87 -3.11 -20.98 15.42
C SER A 87 -4.50 -21.42 14.95
N LYS A 88 -5.18 -20.62 14.14
CA LYS A 88 -6.56 -20.88 13.71
C LYS A 88 -6.66 -21.69 12.43
N TYR A 89 -5.75 -21.45 11.48
CA TYR A 89 -5.87 -21.97 10.12
C TYR A 89 -4.68 -22.85 9.69
N GLY A 90 -3.68 -23.01 10.56
CA GLY A 90 -2.49 -23.80 10.30
C GLY A 90 -1.35 -23.03 9.63
N TYR A 91 -0.15 -23.65 9.72
CA TYR A 91 1.11 -23.06 9.26
C TYR A 91 1.11 -22.72 7.77
N ASP A 92 0.61 -23.61 6.92
CA ASP A 92 0.69 -23.44 5.46
C ASP A 92 -0.07 -22.20 4.98
N LEU A 93 -1.25 -21.94 5.55
CA LEU A 93 -2.02 -20.74 5.20
C LEU A 93 -1.36 -19.49 5.78
N ALA A 94 -0.92 -19.53 7.02
CA ALA A 94 -0.20 -18.41 7.65
C ALA A 94 1.05 -18.05 6.85
N ARG A 95 1.83 -19.01 6.39
CA ARG A 95 3.01 -18.79 5.57
C ARG A 95 2.67 -18.13 4.24
N LYS A 96 1.64 -18.59 3.53
CA LYS A 96 1.20 -17.97 2.28
C LYS A 96 0.77 -16.51 2.47
N ILE A 97 0.04 -16.22 3.55
CA ILE A 97 -0.39 -14.85 3.87
C ILE A 97 0.83 -13.97 4.21
N TRP A 98 1.79 -14.51 4.95
CA TRP A 98 3.03 -13.80 5.25
C TRP A 98 3.83 -13.48 3.97
N ASP A 99 4.00 -14.46 3.10
CA ASP A 99 4.70 -14.28 1.82
C ASP A 99 4.01 -13.22 0.94
N ILE A 100 2.67 -13.15 0.93
CA ILE A 100 1.92 -12.09 0.24
C ILE A 100 2.27 -10.71 0.83
N SER A 101 2.38 -10.59 2.15
CA SER A 101 2.71 -9.31 2.79
C SER A 101 4.16 -8.86 2.48
N ILE A 102 5.10 -9.80 2.49
CA ILE A 102 6.50 -9.55 2.06
C ILE A 102 6.54 -9.11 0.60
N ASN A 103 5.85 -9.83 -0.29
CA ASN A 103 5.80 -9.51 -1.71
C ASN A 103 5.18 -8.13 -1.95
N GLY A 104 4.19 -7.73 -1.13
CA GLY A 104 3.62 -6.39 -1.17
C GLY A 104 4.64 -5.29 -0.87
N VAL A 105 5.51 -5.49 0.12
CA VAL A 105 6.61 -4.56 0.43
C VAL A 105 7.61 -4.50 -0.72
N ASN A 106 8.03 -5.64 -1.24
CA ASN A 106 8.98 -5.73 -2.35
C ASN A 106 8.42 -5.03 -3.61
N LEU A 107 7.14 -5.24 -3.92
CA LEU A 107 6.47 -4.60 -5.06
C LEU A 107 6.48 -3.07 -4.95
N ILE A 108 6.30 -2.52 -3.74
CA ILE A 108 6.41 -1.07 -3.53
C ILE A 108 7.82 -0.59 -3.85
N ASP A 109 8.84 -1.31 -3.39
CA ASP A 109 10.24 -0.98 -3.64
C ASP A 109 10.61 -1.05 -5.13
N GLU A 110 10.10 -2.06 -5.83
CA GLU A 110 10.25 -2.22 -7.27
C GLU A 110 9.61 -1.04 -8.02
N ARG A 111 8.39 -0.66 -7.66
CA ARG A 111 7.69 0.47 -8.28
C ARG A 111 8.36 1.81 -8.01
N ILE A 112 8.87 2.03 -6.80
CA ILE A 112 9.65 3.25 -6.47
C ILE A 112 10.83 3.38 -7.42
N LYS A 113 11.55 2.27 -7.69
CA LYS A 113 12.69 2.24 -8.61
C LYS A 113 12.25 2.34 -10.08
N GLU A 114 11.25 1.55 -10.49
CA GLU A 114 10.76 1.48 -11.86
C GLU A 114 10.27 2.84 -12.37
N PHE A 115 9.54 3.57 -11.52
CA PHE A 115 8.94 4.85 -11.86
C PHE A 115 9.70 6.07 -11.32
N ASP A 116 10.89 5.88 -10.77
CA ASP A 116 11.72 6.94 -10.17
C ASP A 116 10.90 7.83 -9.21
N ILE A 117 10.21 7.19 -8.26
CA ILE A 117 9.30 7.90 -7.34
C ILE A 117 10.10 8.56 -6.23
N ASP A 118 10.15 9.91 -6.27
CA ASP A 118 10.70 10.72 -5.20
C ASP A 118 9.73 10.80 -4.01
N CYS A 119 9.85 9.85 -3.08
CA CYS A 119 8.96 9.69 -1.94
C CYS A 119 9.67 9.74 -0.58
N ASP A 120 10.94 10.19 -0.56
CA ASP A 120 11.77 10.27 0.66
C ASP A 120 11.76 8.98 1.48
N LYS A 121 11.80 7.81 0.79
CA LYS A 121 11.77 6.50 1.43
C LYS A 121 12.94 6.32 2.40
N LYS A 122 12.64 5.93 3.62
CA LYS A 122 13.62 5.52 4.63
C LYS A 122 13.49 4.03 4.90
N SER A 123 14.62 3.37 5.13
CA SER A 123 14.65 1.95 5.47
C SER A 123 14.55 1.75 6.97
N GLY A 124 13.83 0.68 7.36
CA GLY A 124 13.68 0.29 8.74
C GLY A 124 12.57 1.03 9.48
N GLY A 125 12.33 0.61 10.71
CA GLY A 125 11.35 1.20 11.61
C GLY A 125 11.70 0.89 13.06
N ILE A 126 11.15 1.66 13.98
CA ILE A 126 11.36 1.48 15.41
C ILE A 126 9.99 1.18 16.05
N LEU A 127 9.89 0.03 16.71
CA LEU A 127 8.77 -0.28 17.59
C LEU A 127 9.17 0.06 19.03
N ALA A 128 8.52 1.05 19.62
CA ALA A 128 8.78 1.50 20.97
C ALA A 128 7.79 0.88 21.95
N ALA A 129 8.27 0.15 22.94
CA ALA A 129 7.45 -0.36 24.03
C ALA A 129 7.12 0.77 25.01
N THR A 130 5.83 0.98 25.28
CA THR A 130 5.37 2.02 26.23
C THR A 130 5.39 1.54 27.70
N ASN A 131 5.57 0.24 27.92
CA ASN A 131 5.65 -0.37 29.25
C ASN A 131 6.30 -1.74 29.20
N SER A 132 6.63 -2.31 30.37
CA SER A 132 7.33 -3.60 30.50
C SER A 132 6.53 -4.78 29.92
N ARG A 133 5.22 -4.72 29.93
CA ARG A 133 4.37 -5.75 29.32
C ARG A 133 4.54 -5.77 27.80
N LYS A 134 4.47 -4.59 27.17
CA LYS A 134 4.68 -4.44 25.72
C LYS A 134 6.09 -4.87 25.29
N PHE A 135 7.09 -4.55 26.11
CA PHE A 135 8.45 -4.98 25.84
C PHE A 135 8.57 -6.51 25.80
N LYS A 136 7.96 -7.22 26.74
CA LYS A 136 7.94 -8.70 26.74
C LYS A 136 7.21 -9.26 25.53
N GLU A 137 6.06 -8.67 25.15
CA GLU A 137 5.31 -9.06 23.95
C GLU A 137 6.21 -8.95 22.70
N PHE A 138 6.96 -7.87 22.54
CA PHE A 138 7.89 -7.69 21.41
C PHE A 138 9.07 -8.69 21.44
N GLU A 139 9.59 -9.03 22.62
CA GLU A 139 10.63 -10.06 22.73
C GLU A 139 10.11 -11.45 22.33
N GLU A 140 8.88 -11.78 22.68
CA GLU A 140 8.23 -13.05 22.30
C GLU A 140 7.97 -13.09 20.79
N GLU A 141 7.44 -12.00 20.22
CA GLU A 141 7.23 -11.86 18.79
C GLU A 141 8.55 -11.98 18.00
N LYS A 142 9.61 -11.31 18.45
CA LYS A 142 10.94 -11.45 17.85
C LYS A 142 11.42 -12.89 17.84
N LYS A 143 11.26 -13.62 18.94
CA LYS A 143 11.63 -15.04 19.05
C LYS A 143 10.80 -15.93 18.13
N TYR A 144 9.52 -15.60 17.96
CA TYR A 144 8.63 -16.30 17.05
C TYR A 144 9.05 -16.10 15.59
N LEU A 145 9.21 -14.85 15.17
CA LEU A 145 9.59 -14.50 13.80
C LEU A 145 10.98 -15.02 13.42
N SER A 146 11.94 -15.08 14.36
CA SER A 146 13.28 -15.59 14.08
C SER A 146 13.36 -17.10 13.82
N LYS A 147 12.28 -17.84 14.02
CA LYS A 147 12.17 -19.28 13.77
C LYS A 147 11.48 -19.60 12.43
N LYS A 148 11.01 -18.60 11.72
CA LYS A 148 10.29 -18.69 10.45
C LYS A 148 11.17 -18.30 9.26
#